data_83ad11fe9593c3b2792790eb313e6277
#
_entry.id   83ad11fe9593c3b2792790eb313e6277
#
_cell.length_a   1.000
_cell.length_b   1.000
_cell.length_c   1.000
_cell.angle_alpha   90.00
_cell.angle_beta   90.00
_cell.angle_gamma   90.00
#
_symmetry.space_group_name_H-M   'P 1'
#
loop_
_entity.id
_entity.type
_entity.pdbx_description
1 polymer ?
#
loop_
_entity_poly.entity_id
_entity_poly.type
_entity_poly.pdbx_seq_one_letter_code
_entity_poly.pdbx_strand_id
1 'polypeptide(L)'
;MNSKVAVFVVIGVLGSLILGFVGGIVGSMLFGPKGADTTGLAKDLGALQARVQSLEGKIASLPQNPTGPSLKIGIVDAESLFTRVFLPQVAAERNALQAKAQAIQELQAKYAQGQVRADTYQQEYAKLAAEYLQAQVQVNMSMLDKMIASPGFANLRADLQNLRDQAKPLADQVQNLVKQAQVTILDYNAFSNQLQQLQTAFQQVDQLLTQVAAVKILEISQQVAQEQGYDIVLRTKDVVMYQRAPAISDLTPEVEKRLQNLFPSR
;
A
#
# COMPACT_ATOMS: atom_id res chain seq x y z
N MET A 1 -1.04 -8.19 34.27
CA MET A 1 -1.97 -8.38 33.11
C MET A 1 -1.14 -8.24 31.84
N ASN A 2 -1.20 -9.19 30.99
CA ASN A 2 -0.15 -9.72 30.13
C ASN A 2 0.39 -8.78 29.02
N SER A 3 1.72 -8.59 29.01
CA SER A 3 2.50 -7.96 27.94
C SER A 3 2.31 -8.60 26.53
N LYS A 4 1.72 -9.79 26.47
CA LYS A 4 1.42 -10.49 25.21
C LYS A 4 0.25 -9.87 24.41
N VAL A 5 -0.68 -9.19 25.08
CA VAL A 5 -1.82 -8.53 24.40
C VAL A 5 -1.38 -7.24 23.70
N ALA A 6 -0.46 -6.48 24.30
CA ALA A 6 0.08 -5.25 23.69
C ALA A 6 0.91 -5.55 22.44
N VAL A 7 1.65 -6.68 22.41
CA VAL A 7 2.42 -7.12 21.23
C VAL A 7 1.49 -7.55 20.08
N PHE A 8 0.37 -8.20 20.38
CA PHE A 8 -0.61 -8.60 19.35
C PHE A 8 -1.35 -7.40 18.73
N VAL A 9 -1.62 -6.34 19.49
CA VAL A 9 -2.28 -5.13 18.97
C VAL A 9 -1.31 -4.31 18.11
N VAL A 10 -0.04 -4.20 18.50
CA VAL A 10 1.00 -3.52 17.71
C VAL A 10 1.31 -4.30 16.41
N ILE A 11 1.35 -5.62 16.47
CA ILE A 11 1.48 -6.48 15.29
C ILE A 11 0.21 -6.39 14.43
N GLY A 12 -0.98 -6.24 15.00
CA GLY A 12 -2.23 -6.04 14.29
C GLY A 12 -2.29 -4.72 13.52
N VAL A 13 -1.78 -3.62 14.06
CA VAL A 13 -1.76 -2.29 13.39
C VAL A 13 -0.62 -2.21 12.37
N LEU A 14 0.54 -2.76 12.66
CA LEU A 14 1.63 -2.94 11.69
C LEU A 14 1.27 -4.01 10.64
N GLY A 15 0.58 -5.06 11.03
CA GLY A 15 0.06 -6.09 10.13
C GLY A 15 -1.05 -5.57 9.22
N SER A 16 -1.90 -4.62 9.66
CA SER A 16 -2.88 -3.98 8.78
C SER A 16 -2.25 -2.93 7.85
N LEU A 17 -1.10 -2.35 8.19
CA LEU A 17 -0.30 -1.53 7.26
C LEU A 17 0.38 -2.40 6.18
N ILE A 18 0.82 -3.60 6.55
CA ILE A 18 1.37 -4.59 5.61
C ILE A 18 0.25 -5.39 4.93
N LEU A 19 -0.87 -5.65 5.63
CA LEU A 19 -2.06 -6.33 5.11
C LEU A 19 -3.04 -5.38 4.42
N GLY A 20 -2.99 -4.07 4.67
CA GLY A 20 -3.66 -3.06 3.86
C GLY A 20 -3.10 -3.04 2.45
N PHE A 21 -1.81 -3.35 2.31
CA PHE A 21 -1.17 -3.60 1.02
C PHE A 21 -1.45 -5.01 0.44
N VAL A 22 -1.97 -5.97 1.18
CA VAL A 22 -2.16 -7.35 0.71
C VAL A 22 -3.54 -7.92 1.01
N GLY A 23 -4.37 -7.27 1.84
CA GLY A 23 -5.60 -7.88 2.35
C GLY A 23 -6.73 -6.91 2.68
N GLY A 24 -7.29 -6.25 1.68
CA GLY A 24 -8.52 -5.45 1.80
C GLY A 24 -9.79 -6.29 1.83
N ILE A 25 -9.91 -7.27 2.73
CA ILE A 25 -11.17 -7.99 2.94
C ILE A 25 -11.34 -8.33 4.42
N VAL A 26 -11.57 -7.38 5.29
CA VAL A 26 -12.33 -7.56 6.55
C VAL A 26 -12.78 -6.19 7.06
N GLY A 27 -13.67 -5.52 6.40
CA GLY A 27 -14.26 -4.26 6.87
C GLY A 27 -15.62 -3.94 6.25
N SER A 28 -16.11 -4.79 5.36
CA SER A 28 -17.31 -4.45 4.55
C SER A 28 -18.64 -4.97 5.10
N MET A 29 -18.77 -5.28 6.38
CA MET A 29 -20.02 -5.87 6.88
C MET A 29 -20.88 -4.99 7.78
N LEU A 30 -20.73 -3.68 7.85
CA LEU A 30 -21.64 -2.93 8.70
C LEU A 30 -22.29 -1.65 8.17
N PHE A 31 -21.86 -1.01 7.08
CA PHE A 31 -22.56 0.19 6.59
C PHE A 31 -22.39 0.39 5.09
N GLY A 32 -23.47 0.20 4.31
CA GLY A 32 -23.49 0.50 2.88
C GLY A 32 -23.38 2.00 2.59
N PRO A 33 -22.62 2.42 1.57
CA PRO A 33 -22.42 3.83 1.27
C PRO A 33 -23.53 4.41 0.39
N LYS A 34 -24.01 5.60 0.75
CA LYS A 34 -24.70 6.49 -0.19
C LYS A 34 -23.93 7.80 -0.28
N GLY A 35 -23.37 8.11 -1.46
CA GLY A 35 -23.23 9.48 -1.90
C GLY A 35 -21.86 10.13 -2.03
N ALA A 36 -20.77 9.41 -2.36
CA ALA A 36 -19.65 10.04 -3.08
C ALA A 36 -19.63 9.53 -4.51
N ASP A 37 -19.52 10.41 -5.48
CA ASP A 37 -19.40 10.03 -6.89
C ASP A 37 -18.00 9.44 -7.15
N THR A 38 -17.86 8.17 -6.82
CA THR A 38 -16.64 7.37 -7.03
C THR A 38 -16.66 6.66 -8.38
N THR A 39 -17.64 6.94 -9.24
CA THR A 39 -17.86 6.23 -10.51
C THR A 39 -16.72 6.47 -11.50
N GLY A 40 -16.14 7.68 -11.51
CA GLY A 40 -14.96 8.00 -12.31
C GLY A 40 -13.72 7.22 -11.83
N LEU A 41 -13.46 7.25 -10.52
CA LEU A 41 -12.34 6.55 -9.90
C LEU A 41 -12.44 5.04 -10.13
N ALA A 42 -13.63 4.43 -9.98
CA ALA A 42 -13.85 3.01 -10.22
C ALA A 42 -13.60 2.60 -11.69
N LYS A 43 -13.94 3.47 -12.66
CA LYS A 43 -13.75 3.19 -14.09
C LYS A 43 -12.26 3.20 -14.49
N ASP A 44 -11.49 4.18 -14.00
CA ASP A 44 -10.06 4.29 -14.35
C ASP A 44 -9.19 3.37 -13.50
N LEU A 45 -9.68 3.01 -12.30
CA LEU A 45 -9.21 1.89 -11.51
C LEU A 45 -9.29 0.59 -12.32
N GLY A 46 -10.45 0.35 -12.96
CA GLY A 46 -10.66 -0.78 -13.85
C GLY A 46 -9.70 -0.77 -15.06
N ALA A 47 -9.42 0.41 -15.63
CA ALA A 47 -8.51 0.54 -16.76
C ALA A 47 -7.05 0.27 -16.37
N LEU A 48 -6.59 0.76 -15.20
CA LEU A 48 -5.26 0.47 -14.68
C LEU A 48 -5.11 -1.01 -14.32
N GLN A 49 -6.12 -1.58 -13.66
CA GLN A 49 -6.16 -3.01 -13.32
C GLN A 49 -6.15 -3.90 -14.58
N ALA A 50 -6.89 -3.51 -15.64
CA ALA A 50 -6.87 -4.21 -16.92
C ALA A 50 -5.50 -4.12 -17.61
N ARG A 51 -4.79 -2.99 -17.51
CA ARG A 51 -3.42 -2.85 -18.02
C ARG A 51 -2.40 -3.64 -17.22
N VAL A 52 -2.52 -3.67 -15.89
CA VAL A 52 -1.70 -4.52 -15.01
C VAL A 52 -1.92 -5.99 -15.41
N GLN A 53 -3.16 -6.45 -15.53
CA GLN A 53 -3.49 -7.81 -15.98
C GLN A 53 -2.99 -8.10 -17.42
N SER A 54 -3.04 -7.10 -18.33
CA SER A 54 -2.49 -7.23 -19.68
C SER A 54 -0.97 -7.34 -19.68
N LEU A 55 -0.29 -6.62 -18.80
CA LEU A 55 1.17 -6.74 -18.60
C LEU A 55 1.52 -8.09 -17.99
N GLU A 56 0.79 -8.54 -16.98
CA GLU A 56 0.91 -9.89 -16.41
C GLU A 56 0.69 -10.97 -17.49
N GLY A 57 -0.32 -10.81 -18.34
CA GLY A 57 -0.60 -11.73 -19.46
C GLY A 57 0.49 -11.71 -20.54
N LYS A 58 1.06 -10.57 -20.87
CA LYS A 58 2.21 -10.45 -21.81
C LYS A 58 3.47 -11.10 -21.22
N ILE A 59 3.66 -10.94 -19.93
CA ILE A 59 4.75 -11.55 -19.17
C ILE A 59 4.60 -13.08 -19.15
N ALA A 60 3.39 -13.60 -18.92
CA ALA A 60 3.10 -15.02 -18.95
C ALA A 60 3.22 -15.63 -20.36
N SER A 61 3.10 -14.84 -21.41
CA SER A 61 3.15 -15.29 -22.81
C SER A 61 4.55 -15.22 -23.47
N LEU A 62 5.59 -14.79 -22.74
CA LEU A 62 6.96 -14.85 -23.26
C LEU A 62 7.38 -16.30 -23.50
N PRO A 63 7.96 -16.64 -24.69
CA PRO A 63 8.30 -18.01 -25.00
C PRO A 63 9.37 -18.52 -24.04
N GLN A 64 8.98 -19.46 -23.19
CA GLN A 64 9.89 -20.23 -22.35
C GLN A 64 10.42 -21.37 -23.19
N ASN A 65 11.57 -21.20 -23.83
CA ASN A 65 12.28 -22.32 -24.43
C ASN A 65 13.30 -22.87 -23.42
N PRO A 66 13.05 -24.01 -22.77
CA PRO A 66 14.06 -24.66 -21.96
C PRO A 66 15.12 -25.25 -22.88
N THR A 67 16.27 -24.64 -22.97
CA THR A 67 17.42 -25.19 -23.72
C THR A 67 18.42 -25.76 -22.74
N GLY A 68 18.30 -27.03 -22.38
CA GLY A 68 19.34 -27.73 -21.65
C GLY A 68 18.85 -28.86 -20.73
N PRO A 69 19.71 -29.83 -20.40
CA PRO A 69 19.37 -30.99 -19.57
C PRO A 69 19.19 -30.66 -18.06
N SER A 70 19.44 -29.46 -17.61
CA SER A 70 19.22 -29.06 -16.22
C SER A 70 18.49 -27.73 -16.15
N LEU A 71 17.29 -27.74 -15.58
CA LEU A 71 16.44 -26.58 -15.36
C LEU A 71 17.14 -25.63 -14.37
N LYS A 72 17.37 -24.38 -14.78
CA LYS A 72 17.94 -23.35 -13.94
C LYS A 72 16.83 -22.54 -13.26
N ILE A 73 16.67 -22.72 -11.96
CA ILE A 73 15.58 -22.10 -11.19
C ILE A 73 16.12 -20.97 -10.32
N GLY A 74 15.47 -19.80 -10.38
CA GLY A 74 15.70 -18.67 -9.49
C GLY A 74 14.53 -18.45 -8.55
N ILE A 75 14.79 -17.79 -7.42
CA ILE A 75 13.75 -17.31 -6.49
C ILE A 75 13.89 -15.81 -6.25
N VAL A 76 12.77 -15.15 -5.96
CA VAL A 76 12.72 -13.73 -5.63
C VAL A 76 11.77 -13.51 -4.45
N ASP A 77 12.27 -12.81 -3.41
CA ASP A 77 11.47 -12.35 -2.28
C ASP A 77 10.84 -10.98 -2.59
N ALA A 78 9.68 -11.01 -3.23
CA ALA A 78 8.98 -9.80 -3.66
C ALA A 78 8.55 -8.90 -2.48
N GLU A 79 8.20 -9.47 -1.32
CA GLU A 79 7.81 -8.70 -0.14
C GLU A 79 8.99 -7.97 0.47
N SER A 80 10.13 -8.65 0.56
CA SER A 80 11.36 -8.04 1.02
C SER A 80 11.78 -6.89 0.09
N LEU A 81 11.69 -7.08 -1.22
CA LEU A 81 11.97 -6.04 -2.22
C LEU A 81 11.02 -4.85 -2.06
N PHE A 82 9.72 -5.10 -1.91
CA PHE A 82 8.76 -4.03 -1.66
C PHE A 82 9.13 -3.22 -0.41
N THR A 83 9.44 -3.93 0.68
CA THR A 83 9.78 -3.32 1.96
C THR A 83 11.08 -2.50 1.91
N ARG A 84 12.11 -2.99 1.19
CA ARG A 84 13.42 -2.35 1.15
C ARG A 84 13.55 -1.24 0.09
N VAL A 85 12.78 -1.31 -0.99
CA VAL A 85 12.92 -0.37 -2.12
C VAL A 85 11.81 0.66 -2.14
N PHE A 86 10.55 0.25 -2.00
CA PHE A 86 9.40 1.15 -2.15
C PHE A 86 9.06 1.86 -0.84
N LEU A 87 8.94 1.15 0.27
CA LEU A 87 8.55 1.77 1.54
C LEU A 87 9.51 2.86 2.04
N PRO A 88 10.83 2.79 1.84
CA PRO A 88 11.74 3.87 2.21
C PRO A 88 11.50 5.16 1.44
N GLN A 89 10.88 5.09 0.26
CA GLN A 89 10.55 6.29 -0.52
C GLN A 89 9.59 7.23 0.22
N VAL A 90 8.74 6.70 1.08
CA VAL A 90 7.73 7.44 1.86
C VAL A 90 7.93 7.28 3.38
N ALA A 91 9.19 7.14 3.81
CA ALA A 91 9.51 6.87 5.21
C ALA A 91 9.08 8.01 6.15
N ALA A 92 9.24 9.27 5.74
CA ALA A 92 8.86 10.43 6.54
C ALA A 92 7.33 10.47 6.74
N GLU A 93 6.57 10.28 5.68
CA GLU A 93 5.10 10.28 5.70
C GLU A 93 4.57 9.09 6.53
N ARG A 94 5.21 7.91 6.43
CA ARG A 94 4.89 6.74 7.24
C ARG A 94 5.16 6.95 8.73
N ASN A 95 6.25 7.63 9.08
CA ASN A 95 6.54 7.98 10.47
C ASN A 95 5.47 8.93 11.04
N ALA A 96 5.03 9.91 10.24
CA ALA A 96 3.93 10.80 10.63
C ALA A 96 2.60 10.01 10.82
N LEU A 97 2.28 9.08 9.93
CA LEU A 97 1.12 8.19 10.05
C LEU A 97 1.19 7.35 11.32
N GLN A 98 2.35 6.76 11.62
CA GLN A 98 2.57 5.96 12.84
C GLN A 98 2.39 6.79 14.11
N ALA A 99 2.89 8.04 14.13
CA ALA A 99 2.70 8.93 15.25
C ALA A 99 1.20 9.22 15.53
N LYS A 100 0.38 9.38 14.46
CA LYS A 100 -1.08 9.55 14.61
C LYS A 100 -1.76 8.28 15.13
N ALA A 101 -1.34 7.10 14.67
CA ALA A 101 -1.85 5.84 15.19
C ALA A 101 -1.54 5.66 16.69
N GLN A 102 -0.34 6.02 17.12
CA GLN A 102 0.05 6.00 18.53
C GLN A 102 -0.79 6.96 19.37
N ALA A 103 -1.01 8.18 18.89
CA ALA A 103 -1.84 9.17 19.58
C ALA A 103 -3.30 8.67 19.79
N ILE A 104 -3.88 7.98 18.80
CA ILE A 104 -5.20 7.35 18.94
C ILE A 104 -5.18 6.28 20.04
N GLN A 105 -4.16 5.42 20.07
CA GLN A 105 -4.03 4.37 21.08
C GLN A 105 -3.86 4.95 22.50
N GLU A 106 -3.06 6.01 22.64
CA GLU A 106 -2.89 6.72 23.90
C GLU A 106 -4.20 7.33 24.40
N LEU A 107 -4.97 7.98 23.50
CA LEU A 107 -6.28 8.53 23.84
C LEU A 107 -7.25 7.44 24.29
N GLN A 108 -7.28 6.29 23.60
CA GLN A 108 -8.10 5.14 23.97
C GLN A 108 -7.71 4.59 25.35
N ALA A 109 -6.41 4.49 25.64
CA ALA A 109 -5.92 4.03 26.94
C ALA A 109 -6.30 4.99 28.07
N LYS A 110 -6.17 6.30 27.87
CA LYS A 110 -6.60 7.34 28.83
C LYS A 110 -8.11 7.29 29.10
N TYR A 111 -8.91 7.08 28.06
CA TYR A 111 -10.36 6.94 28.20
C TYR A 111 -10.73 5.69 28.99
N ALA A 112 -10.12 4.55 28.69
CA ALA A 112 -10.33 3.28 29.41
C ALA A 112 -9.92 3.37 30.90
N GLN A 113 -8.97 4.25 31.25
CA GLN A 113 -8.54 4.53 32.62
C GLN A 113 -9.41 5.59 33.32
N GLY A 114 -10.44 6.13 32.66
CA GLY A 114 -11.31 7.17 33.21
C GLY A 114 -10.64 8.56 33.33
N GLN A 115 -9.48 8.76 32.67
CA GLN A 115 -8.73 10.03 32.71
C GLN A 115 -9.29 11.07 31.77
N VAL A 116 -10.10 10.66 30.80
CA VAL A 116 -10.74 11.54 29.81
C VAL A 116 -12.26 11.31 29.84
N ARG A 117 -13.03 12.38 29.80
CA ARG A 117 -14.49 12.32 29.76
C ARG A 117 -14.97 11.87 28.39
N ALA A 118 -16.17 11.28 28.32
CA ALA A 118 -16.72 10.74 27.08
C ALA A 118 -16.88 11.78 25.95
N ASP A 119 -17.33 13.00 26.30
CA ASP A 119 -17.48 14.11 25.36
C ASP A 119 -16.13 14.56 24.78
N THR A 120 -15.14 14.75 25.65
CA THR A 120 -13.77 15.11 25.26
C THR A 120 -13.12 13.99 24.42
N TYR A 121 -13.29 12.72 24.85
CA TYR A 121 -12.79 11.58 24.09
C TYR A 121 -13.36 11.55 22.68
N GLN A 122 -14.66 11.74 22.53
CA GLN A 122 -15.32 11.71 21.22
C GLN A 122 -14.78 12.80 20.29
N GLN A 123 -14.60 14.01 20.79
CA GLN A 123 -14.07 15.14 20.03
C GLN A 123 -12.60 14.93 19.63
N GLU A 124 -11.75 14.54 20.61
CA GLU A 124 -10.33 14.27 20.34
C GLU A 124 -10.12 13.08 19.42
N TYR A 125 -10.93 12.04 19.57
CA TYR A 125 -10.88 10.87 18.68
C TYR A 125 -11.24 11.25 17.24
N ALA A 126 -12.30 12.02 17.02
CA ALA A 126 -12.68 12.47 15.68
C ALA A 126 -11.58 13.31 15.02
N LYS A 127 -10.95 14.20 15.78
CA LYS A 127 -9.80 14.97 15.31
C LYS A 127 -8.63 14.09 14.93
N LEU A 128 -8.20 13.18 15.80
CA LEU A 128 -7.08 12.29 15.56
C LEU A 128 -7.38 11.31 14.40
N ALA A 129 -8.63 10.83 14.26
CA ALA A 129 -9.03 9.97 13.15
C ALA A 129 -8.96 10.70 11.80
N ALA A 130 -9.39 11.96 11.72
CA ALA A 130 -9.24 12.77 10.51
C ALA A 130 -7.77 13.06 10.19
N GLU A 131 -6.95 13.38 11.18
CA GLU A 131 -5.52 13.61 11.01
C GLU A 131 -4.77 12.32 10.61
N TYR A 132 -5.18 11.16 11.12
CA TYR A 132 -4.66 9.86 10.71
C TYR A 132 -4.97 9.57 9.24
N LEU A 133 -6.23 9.81 8.80
CA LEU A 133 -6.61 9.70 7.41
C LEU A 133 -5.80 10.66 6.52
N GLN A 134 -5.59 11.91 6.96
CA GLN A 134 -4.76 12.86 6.23
C GLN A 134 -3.31 12.36 6.06
N ALA A 135 -2.72 11.80 7.11
CA ALA A 135 -1.39 11.22 7.06
C ALA A 135 -1.33 10.01 6.10
N GLN A 136 -2.36 9.16 6.07
CA GLN A 136 -2.48 8.05 5.13
C GLN A 136 -2.56 8.55 3.68
N VAL A 137 -3.37 9.57 3.42
CA VAL A 137 -3.45 10.23 2.11
C VAL A 137 -2.09 10.76 1.68
N GLN A 138 -1.35 11.38 2.59
CA GLN A 138 -0.03 11.93 2.29
C GLN A 138 0.97 10.83 1.89
N VAL A 139 0.93 9.65 2.52
CA VAL A 139 1.74 8.47 2.10
C VAL A 139 1.44 8.10 0.66
N ASN A 140 0.15 7.96 0.30
CA ASN A 140 -0.26 7.55 -1.04
C ASN A 140 0.08 8.60 -2.10
N MET A 141 -0.19 9.88 -1.84
CA MET A 141 0.11 10.97 -2.77
C MET A 141 1.61 11.13 -2.99
N SER A 142 2.41 11.03 -1.91
CA SER A 142 3.87 11.08 -2.01
C SER A 142 4.43 9.90 -2.82
N MET A 143 3.90 8.69 -2.64
CA MET A 143 4.29 7.53 -3.44
C MET A 143 3.94 7.71 -4.91
N LEU A 144 2.72 8.20 -5.22
CA LEU A 144 2.29 8.53 -6.59
C LEU A 144 3.24 9.53 -7.25
N ASP A 145 3.55 10.64 -6.57
CA ASP A 145 4.43 11.66 -7.10
C ASP A 145 5.83 11.12 -7.39
N LYS A 146 6.36 10.26 -6.52
CA LYS A 146 7.67 9.62 -6.70
C LYS A 146 7.68 8.62 -7.85
N MET A 147 6.62 7.82 -8.01
CA MET A 147 6.48 6.90 -9.14
C MET A 147 6.36 7.69 -10.46
N ILE A 148 5.56 8.75 -10.51
CA ILE A 148 5.39 9.62 -11.69
C ILE A 148 6.72 10.27 -12.10
N ALA A 149 7.48 10.76 -11.13
CA ALA A 149 8.77 11.39 -11.35
C ALA A 149 9.87 10.40 -11.77
N SER A 150 9.70 9.12 -11.44
CA SER A 150 10.70 8.09 -11.67
C SER A 150 10.76 7.65 -13.13
N PRO A 151 11.96 7.62 -13.76
CA PRO A 151 12.12 7.10 -15.13
C PRO A 151 11.69 5.64 -15.26
N GLY A 152 11.84 4.86 -14.21
CA GLY A 152 11.48 3.44 -14.20
C GLY A 152 9.98 3.16 -14.38
N PHE A 153 9.13 4.16 -14.22
CA PHE A 153 7.66 4.07 -14.42
C PHE A 153 7.18 4.83 -15.67
N ALA A 154 8.07 5.15 -16.60
CA ALA A 154 7.72 5.94 -17.80
C ALA A 154 6.55 5.35 -18.59
N ASN A 155 6.46 4.02 -18.70
CA ASN A 155 5.39 3.29 -19.38
C ASN A 155 4.03 3.35 -18.67
N LEU A 156 3.99 3.68 -17.37
CA LEU A 156 2.79 3.80 -16.56
C LEU A 156 2.49 5.25 -16.15
N ARG A 157 3.32 6.21 -16.59
CA ARG A 157 3.24 7.60 -16.14
C ARG A 157 1.89 8.24 -16.38
N ALA A 158 1.30 8.05 -17.55
CA ALA A 158 0.00 8.63 -17.87
C ALA A 158 -1.11 8.11 -16.95
N ASP A 159 -1.11 6.81 -16.67
CA ASP A 159 -2.10 6.19 -15.78
C ASP A 159 -1.91 6.64 -14.34
N LEU A 160 -0.67 6.75 -13.87
CA LEU A 160 -0.35 7.27 -12.54
C LEU A 160 -0.74 8.75 -12.39
N GLN A 161 -0.57 9.57 -13.44
CA GLN A 161 -1.03 10.96 -13.46
C GLN A 161 -2.55 11.04 -13.38
N ASN A 162 -3.27 10.24 -14.16
CA ASN A 162 -4.73 10.17 -14.06
C ASN A 162 -5.19 9.77 -12.67
N LEU A 163 -4.57 8.76 -12.06
CA LEU A 163 -4.88 8.34 -10.70
C LEU A 163 -4.63 9.49 -9.70
N ARG A 164 -3.52 10.21 -9.84
CA ARG A 164 -3.19 11.37 -9.02
C ARG A 164 -4.24 12.48 -9.12
N ASP A 165 -4.65 12.81 -10.35
CA ASP A 165 -5.63 13.87 -10.61
C ASP A 165 -7.01 13.52 -10.03
N GLN A 166 -7.37 12.23 -10.01
CA GLN A 166 -8.60 11.75 -9.37
C GLN A 166 -8.49 11.68 -7.84
N ALA A 167 -7.33 11.32 -7.30
CA ALA A 167 -7.10 11.27 -5.86
C ALA A 167 -7.03 12.68 -5.24
N LYS A 168 -6.62 13.71 -6.00
CA LYS A 168 -6.46 15.07 -5.50
C LYS A 168 -7.75 15.68 -4.91
N PRO A 169 -8.92 15.66 -5.58
CA PRO A 169 -10.15 16.16 -4.99
C PRO A 169 -10.54 15.43 -3.69
N LEU A 170 -10.26 14.13 -3.59
CA LEU A 170 -10.48 13.37 -2.36
C LEU A 170 -9.53 13.82 -1.24
N ALA A 171 -8.27 14.10 -1.57
CA ALA A 171 -7.30 14.65 -0.62
C ALA A 171 -7.74 16.02 -0.10
N ASP A 172 -8.29 16.89 -0.96
CA ASP A 172 -8.85 18.18 -0.57
C ASP A 172 -10.07 18.01 0.37
N GLN A 173 -10.91 17.00 0.14
CA GLN A 173 -12.01 16.65 1.04
C GLN A 173 -11.52 16.19 2.41
N VAL A 174 -10.43 15.41 2.48
CA VAL A 174 -9.81 15.00 3.75
C VAL A 174 -9.26 16.21 4.50
N GLN A 175 -8.65 17.18 3.82
CA GLN A 175 -8.22 18.43 4.46
C GLN A 175 -9.40 19.22 5.05
N ASN A 176 -10.52 19.26 4.34
CA ASN A 176 -11.75 19.89 4.85
C ASN A 176 -12.31 19.14 6.06
N LEU A 177 -12.27 17.80 6.05
CA LEU A 177 -12.69 16.98 7.18
C LEU A 177 -11.82 17.24 8.42
N VAL A 178 -10.49 17.39 8.25
CA VAL A 178 -9.59 17.79 9.35
C VAL A 178 -9.95 19.15 9.92
N LYS A 179 -10.23 20.16 9.08
CA LYS A 179 -10.68 21.48 9.53
C LYS A 179 -12.00 21.41 10.30
N GLN A 180 -12.95 20.59 9.83
CA GLN A 180 -14.21 20.37 10.55
C GLN A 180 -13.98 19.72 11.91
N ALA A 181 -13.08 18.77 12.02
CA ALA A 181 -12.75 18.09 13.28
C ALA A 181 -12.02 19.00 14.30
N GLN A 182 -11.46 20.14 13.87
CA GLN A 182 -10.83 21.13 14.76
C GLN A 182 -11.84 22.05 15.46
N VAL A 183 -13.06 22.15 14.95
CA VAL A 183 -14.16 22.87 15.57
C VAL A 183 -15.13 21.90 16.23
N THR A 184 -16.11 22.43 16.98
CA THR A 184 -17.13 21.56 17.59
C THR A 184 -17.90 20.81 16.51
N ILE A 185 -17.85 19.47 16.53
CA ILE A 185 -18.61 18.61 15.61
C ILE A 185 -20.05 18.56 16.11
N LEU A 186 -20.98 19.06 15.30
CA LEU A 186 -22.40 19.04 15.60
C LEU A 186 -23.08 17.72 15.21
N ASP A 187 -22.62 17.09 14.14
CA ASP A 187 -23.14 15.81 13.64
C ASP A 187 -22.01 14.78 13.48
N TYR A 188 -21.82 13.99 14.53
CA TYR A 188 -20.84 12.91 14.54
C TYR A 188 -21.14 11.77 13.56
N ASN A 189 -22.42 11.54 13.25
CA ASN A 189 -22.80 10.48 12.31
C ASN A 189 -22.42 10.89 10.88
N ALA A 190 -22.73 12.11 10.47
CA ALA A 190 -22.33 12.65 9.17
C ALA A 190 -20.81 12.66 9.02
N PHE A 191 -20.08 13.12 10.05
CA PHE A 191 -18.63 13.14 10.09
C PHE A 191 -18.03 11.72 9.96
N SER A 192 -18.53 10.76 10.73
CA SER A 192 -18.05 9.36 10.70
C SER A 192 -18.30 8.71 9.35
N ASN A 193 -19.48 8.94 8.75
CA ASN A 193 -19.79 8.42 7.42
C ASN A 193 -18.85 8.99 6.35
N GLN A 194 -18.58 10.30 6.40
CA GLN A 194 -17.65 10.94 5.46
C GLN A 194 -16.21 10.43 5.65
N LEU A 195 -15.76 10.29 6.90
CA LEU A 195 -14.46 9.71 7.23
C LEU A 195 -14.31 8.31 6.63
N GLN A 196 -15.29 7.45 6.82
CA GLN A 196 -15.29 6.08 6.33
C GLN A 196 -15.29 6.01 4.79
N GLN A 197 -16.08 6.85 4.12
CA GLN A 197 -16.11 6.91 2.65
C GLN A 197 -14.74 7.29 2.08
N LEU A 198 -14.12 8.34 2.64
CA LEU A 198 -12.80 8.79 2.21
C LEU A 198 -11.71 7.76 2.51
N GLN A 199 -11.80 7.09 3.66
CA GLN A 199 -10.87 6.00 4.01
C GLN A 199 -10.97 4.85 3.01
N THR A 200 -12.17 4.43 2.63
CA THR A 200 -12.40 3.38 1.63
C THR A 200 -11.82 3.79 0.26
N ALA A 201 -12.04 5.04 -0.18
CA ALA A 201 -11.50 5.52 -1.44
C ALA A 201 -9.96 5.50 -1.46
N PHE A 202 -9.30 5.92 -0.39
CA PHE A 202 -7.83 5.88 -0.31
C PHE A 202 -7.26 4.48 -0.13
N GLN A 203 -7.99 3.54 0.46
CA GLN A 203 -7.60 2.12 0.45
C GLN A 203 -7.54 1.56 -0.97
N GLN A 204 -8.42 1.98 -1.87
CA GLN A 204 -8.37 1.59 -3.28
C GLN A 204 -7.12 2.15 -3.97
N VAL A 205 -6.78 3.42 -3.73
CA VAL A 205 -5.53 4.02 -4.25
C VAL A 205 -4.30 3.24 -3.76
N ASP A 206 -4.27 2.88 -2.48
CA ASP A 206 -3.20 2.11 -1.85
C ASP A 206 -3.02 0.72 -2.50
N GLN A 207 -4.13 0.00 -2.73
CA GLN A 207 -4.11 -1.29 -3.42
C GLN A 207 -3.52 -1.19 -4.83
N LEU A 208 -3.87 -0.15 -5.58
CA LEU A 208 -3.32 0.06 -6.93
C LEU A 208 -1.83 0.37 -6.92
N LEU A 209 -1.39 1.22 -6.01
CA LEU A 209 0.04 1.51 -5.87
C LEU A 209 0.84 0.25 -5.56
N THR A 210 0.29 -0.62 -4.73
CA THR A 210 0.89 -1.93 -4.44
C THR A 210 0.94 -2.82 -5.66
N GLN A 211 -0.12 -2.88 -6.45
CA GLN A 211 -0.14 -3.65 -7.69
C GLN A 211 0.88 -3.12 -8.70
N VAL A 212 0.99 -1.80 -8.86
CA VAL A 212 2.01 -1.18 -9.71
C VAL A 212 3.42 -1.56 -9.26
N ALA A 213 3.69 -1.51 -7.96
CA ALA A 213 4.97 -1.94 -7.41
C ALA A 213 5.25 -3.44 -7.66
N ALA A 214 4.24 -4.30 -7.44
CA ALA A 214 4.37 -5.74 -7.69
C ALA A 214 4.67 -6.05 -9.17
N VAL A 215 4.01 -5.36 -10.10
CA VAL A 215 4.29 -5.49 -11.55
C VAL A 215 5.72 -5.07 -11.88
N LYS A 216 6.22 -3.98 -11.26
CA LYS A 216 7.62 -3.57 -11.48
C LYS A 216 8.63 -4.57 -10.92
N ILE A 217 8.37 -5.13 -9.75
CA ILE A 217 9.20 -6.19 -9.19
C ILE A 217 9.23 -7.39 -10.15
N LEU A 218 8.07 -7.80 -10.67
CA LEU A 218 7.96 -8.90 -11.61
C LEU A 218 8.70 -8.61 -12.92
N GLU A 219 8.51 -7.45 -13.52
CA GLU A 219 9.19 -7.01 -14.75
C GLU A 219 10.72 -7.08 -14.59
N ILE A 220 11.26 -6.49 -13.53
CA ILE A 220 12.71 -6.51 -13.27
C ILE A 220 13.21 -7.92 -12.96
N SER A 221 12.43 -8.72 -12.23
CA SER A 221 12.79 -10.11 -11.95
C SER A 221 12.91 -10.92 -13.22
N GLN A 222 12.03 -10.71 -14.19
CA GLN A 222 12.08 -11.38 -15.50
C GLN A 222 13.27 -10.92 -16.34
N GLN A 223 13.58 -9.60 -16.36
CA GLN A 223 14.75 -9.10 -17.06
C GLN A 223 16.03 -9.73 -16.50
N VAL A 224 16.17 -9.79 -15.17
CA VAL A 224 17.31 -10.44 -14.52
C VAL A 224 17.37 -11.92 -14.90
N ALA A 225 16.23 -12.62 -14.87
CA ALA A 225 16.16 -14.03 -15.20
C ALA A 225 16.59 -14.30 -16.64
N GLN A 226 16.08 -13.53 -17.60
CA GLN A 226 16.42 -13.67 -19.02
C GLN A 226 17.90 -13.42 -19.28
N GLU A 227 18.46 -12.33 -18.73
CA GLU A 227 19.86 -11.98 -18.90
C GLU A 227 20.82 -13.01 -18.29
N GLN A 228 20.41 -13.63 -17.19
CA GLN A 228 21.23 -14.63 -16.50
C GLN A 228 20.91 -16.07 -16.93
N GLY A 229 19.98 -16.27 -17.89
CA GLY A 229 19.63 -17.57 -18.45
C GLY A 229 18.94 -18.50 -17.46
N TYR A 230 18.02 -17.97 -16.65
CA TYR A 230 17.13 -18.77 -15.81
C TYR A 230 15.90 -19.21 -16.60
N ASP A 231 15.51 -20.48 -16.44
CA ASP A 231 14.34 -21.06 -17.10
C ASP A 231 13.04 -20.75 -16.33
N ILE A 232 13.14 -20.66 -14.98
CA ILE A 232 12.01 -20.41 -14.09
C ILE A 232 12.46 -19.47 -12.98
N VAL A 233 11.60 -18.49 -12.64
CA VAL A 233 11.72 -17.70 -11.41
C VAL A 233 10.45 -17.87 -10.60
N LEU A 234 10.61 -18.21 -9.33
CA LEU A 234 9.52 -18.43 -8.38
C LEU A 234 9.55 -17.34 -7.31
N ARG A 235 8.37 -16.94 -6.87
CA ARG A 235 8.23 -16.10 -5.67
C ARG A 235 8.50 -16.94 -4.43
N THR A 236 9.32 -16.42 -3.50
CA THR A 236 9.73 -17.19 -2.32
C THR A 236 8.54 -17.51 -1.41
N LYS A 237 7.64 -16.54 -1.19
CA LYS A 237 6.47 -16.70 -0.33
C LYS A 237 5.42 -17.57 -1.00
N ASP A 238 4.84 -18.48 -0.23
CA ASP A 238 3.75 -19.40 -0.60
C ASP A 238 4.08 -20.44 -1.68
N VAL A 239 5.30 -20.42 -2.25
CA VAL A 239 5.72 -21.34 -3.32
C VAL A 239 6.89 -22.21 -2.91
N VAL A 240 7.88 -21.66 -2.22
CA VAL A 240 9.09 -22.38 -1.82
C VAL A 240 9.01 -22.77 -0.36
N MET A 241 8.64 -24.02 -0.09
CA MET A 241 8.62 -24.57 1.27
C MET A 241 9.96 -25.22 1.67
N TYR A 242 10.73 -25.68 0.68
CA TYR A 242 12.05 -26.30 0.85
C TYR A 242 12.91 -26.10 -0.38
N GLN A 243 14.19 -25.81 -0.19
CA GLN A 243 15.18 -25.76 -1.27
C GLN A 243 16.48 -26.42 -0.82
N ARG A 244 17.13 -27.15 -1.73
CA ARG A 244 18.48 -27.67 -1.53
C ARG A 244 19.48 -26.70 -2.16
N ALA A 245 20.39 -26.16 -1.38
CA ALA A 245 21.53 -25.45 -1.94
C ALA A 245 22.47 -26.44 -2.68
N PRO A 246 23.02 -26.10 -3.85
CA PRO A 246 22.94 -24.88 -4.65
C PRO A 246 21.95 -24.94 -5.84
N ALA A 247 20.94 -25.81 -5.80
CA ALA A 247 20.06 -26.09 -6.96
C ALA A 247 19.16 -24.88 -7.34
N ILE A 248 18.91 -23.96 -6.42
CA ILE A 248 18.07 -22.77 -6.62
C ILE A 248 18.87 -21.54 -6.27
N SER A 249 18.86 -20.55 -7.15
CA SER A 249 19.59 -19.27 -6.94
C SER A 249 18.65 -18.18 -6.43
N ASP A 250 19.07 -17.44 -5.41
CA ASP A 250 18.37 -16.25 -4.95
C ASP A 250 18.73 -15.04 -5.82
N LEU A 251 17.78 -14.55 -6.58
CA LEU A 251 17.90 -13.38 -7.46
C LEU A 251 17.53 -12.07 -6.75
N THR A 252 17.00 -12.13 -5.53
CA THR A 252 16.54 -10.96 -4.77
C THR A 252 17.56 -9.84 -4.71
N PRO A 253 18.88 -10.09 -4.42
CA PRO A 253 19.87 -9.01 -4.34
C PRO A 253 20.09 -8.28 -5.67
N GLU A 254 20.11 -9.00 -6.79
CA GLU A 254 20.29 -8.37 -8.11
C GLU A 254 19.04 -7.60 -8.55
N VAL A 255 17.87 -8.15 -8.29
CA VAL A 255 16.59 -7.48 -8.53
C VAL A 255 16.48 -6.21 -7.66
N GLU A 256 16.86 -6.29 -6.38
CA GLU A 256 16.91 -5.14 -5.47
C GLU A 256 17.77 -4.00 -6.02
N LYS A 257 18.99 -4.31 -6.45
CA LYS A 257 19.92 -3.34 -7.04
C LYS A 257 19.31 -2.62 -8.24
N ARG A 258 18.63 -3.34 -9.12
CA ARG A 258 17.98 -2.72 -10.29
C ARG A 258 16.75 -1.91 -9.93
N LEU A 259 15.95 -2.37 -8.97
CA LEU A 259 14.80 -1.64 -8.46
C LEU A 259 15.20 -0.34 -7.77
N GLN A 260 16.32 -0.32 -7.04
CA GLN A 260 16.85 0.91 -6.42
C GLN A 260 17.16 1.98 -7.47
N ASN A 261 17.61 1.59 -8.66
CA ASN A 261 17.85 2.51 -9.76
C ASN A 261 16.58 3.06 -10.44
N LEU A 262 15.39 2.54 -10.10
CA LEU A 262 14.13 3.10 -10.60
C LEU A 262 13.88 4.51 -10.06
N PHE A 263 14.27 4.75 -8.80
CA PHE A 263 14.07 6.02 -8.15
C PHE A 263 15.36 6.85 -8.23
N PRO A 264 15.27 8.19 -8.43
CA PRO A 264 16.43 9.06 -8.43
C PRO A 264 17.18 8.96 -7.10
N SER A 265 18.51 8.96 -7.15
CA SER A 265 19.35 8.99 -5.95
C SER A 265 18.99 10.21 -5.11
N ARG A 266 18.85 10.01 -3.82
CA ARG A 266 18.58 11.09 -2.85
C ARG A 266 19.80 11.96 -2.69
#